data_613ce989cac9cbab54330568d1e1f237
#
_entry.id   613ce989cac9cbab54330568d1e1f237
#
_cell.length_a   1.000
_cell.length_b   1.000
_cell.length_c   1.000
_cell.angle_alpha   90.00
_cell.angle_beta   90.00
_cell.angle_gamma   90.00
#
_symmetry.space_group_name_H-M   'P 1'
#
loop_
_entity.id
_entity.type
_entity.pdbx_description
1 polymer ?
#
loop_
_entity_poly.entity_id
_entity_poly.type
_entity_poly.pdbx_seq_one_letter_code
_entity_poly.pdbx_strand_id
1 'polypeptide(L)'
;LVIIGGIKRISSVSQVVVPFMAVVYIVACLSLIVINIQRLPHAVALIFEQAFSFKAVAGGSLPTIFIAIQKGVARGIFSNESGLGSAPIAAAAAQTKEPVRQGLVSMCGTFIDTIIVCTMTGLAIVMMGSYEAINPVTGKPFEGVEVTNHAFQTGFSFLPSMIPAFILMVCLVFFAFTTILGWNYYGERCMEYLFNSNMKVVMVYRYLYILAVFIGPYMTVSAVWTIADIFNGLMALPNLIALLALSGVISKDTRRYVAKYSRAKRINKLVRA
;
A
#
# COMPACT_ATOMS: atom_id res chain seq x y z
N LEU A 1 -20.15 8.95 -9.21
CA LEU A 1 -19.95 9.47 -10.58
C LEU A 1 -18.72 8.86 -11.26
N VAL A 2 -17.55 8.79 -10.58
CA VAL A 2 -16.31 8.23 -11.17
C VAL A 2 -16.46 6.72 -11.40
N ILE A 3 -16.95 5.97 -10.42
CA ILE A 3 -17.21 4.52 -10.50
C ILE A 3 -18.16 4.21 -11.66
N ILE A 4 -19.24 4.95 -11.80
CA ILE A 4 -20.22 4.75 -12.90
C ILE A 4 -19.58 4.97 -14.28
N GLY A 5 -18.55 5.84 -14.37
CA GLY A 5 -17.81 6.11 -15.61
C GLY A 5 -16.83 5.03 -16.05
N GLY A 6 -16.63 3.99 -15.25
CA GLY A 6 -15.77 2.84 -15.54
C GLY A 6 -14.27 3.17 -15.58
N ILE A 7 -13.47 2.21 -16.08
CA ILE A 7 -12.00 2.24 -16.02
C ILE A 7 -11.36 3.51 -16.62
N LYS A 8 -11.91 4.06 -17.70
CA LYS A 8 -11.35 5.26 -18.33
C LYS A 8 -11.42 6.47 -17.41
N ARG A 9 -12.53 6.67 -16.70
CA ARG A 9 -12.68 7.76 -15.73
C ARG A 9 -11.85 7.51 -14.48
N ILE A 10 -11.84 6.28 -13.97
CA ILE A 10 -11.02 5.89 -12.83
C ILE A 10 -9.56 6.18 -13.13
N SER A 11 -9.05 5.74 -14.28
CA SER A 11 -7.66 5.99 -14.69
C SER A 11 -7.35 7.48 -14.87
N SER A 12 -8.24 8.25 -15.51
CA SER A 12 -8.04 9.69 -15.72
C SER A 12 -7.98 10.49 -14.41
N VAL A 13 -8.76 10.10 -13.40
CA VAL A 13 -8.73 10.74 -12.08
C VAL A 13 -7.48 10.30 -11.32
N SER A 14 -7.21 9.00 -11.27
CA SER A 14 -6.09 8.44 -10.50
C SER A 14 -4.73 8.93 -11.02
N GLN A 15 -4.54 9.08 -12.33
CA GLN A 15 -3.26 9.55 -12.90
C GLN A 15 -2.86 10.97 -12.47
N VAL A 16 -3.82 11.79 -12.03
CA VAL A 16 -3.56 13.15 -11.52
C VAL A 16 -3.50 13.15 -9.99
N VAL A 17 -4.48 12.51 -9.36
CA VAL A 17 -4.64 12.53 -7.91
C VAL A 17 -3.52 11.77 -7.20
N VAL A 18 -3.13 10.58 -7.71
CA VAL A 18 -2.13 9.74 -7.03
C VAL A 18 -0.74 10.40 -6.98
N PRO A 19 -0.16 10.91 -8.08
CA PRO A 19 1.13 11.61 -8.00
C PRO A 19 1.07 12.85 -7.12
N PHE A 20 -0.02 13.64 -7.20
CA PHE A 20 -0.18 14.84 -6.38
C PHE A 20 -0.17 14.50 -4.88
N MET A 21 -1.02 13.56 -4.45
CA MET A 21 -1.09 13.16 -3.04
C MET A 21 0.24 12.55 -2.56
N ALA A 22 0.88 11.71 -3.39
CA ALA A 22 2.15 11.09 -3.03
C ALA A 22 3.25 12.14 -2.80
N VAL A 23 3.36 13.12 -3.70
CA VAL A 23 4.33 14.21 -3.57
C VAL A 23 4.06 15.03 -2.31
N VAL A 24 2.81 15.45 -2.06
CA VAL A 24 2.44 16.22 -0.86
C VAL A 24 2.77 15.45 0.40
N TYR A 25 2.42 14.16 0.45
CA TYR A 25 2.70 13.31 1.61
C TYR A 25 4.20 13.10 1.83
N ILE A 26 4.97 12.81 0.78
CA ILE A 26 6.42 12.64 0.84
C ILE A 26 7.08 13.92 1.33
N VAL A 27 6.70 15.08 0.78
CA VAL A 27 7.24 16.38 1.21
C VAL A 27 6.92 16.65 2.68
N ALA A 28 5.69 16.39 3.12
CA ALA A 28 5.29 16.56 4.52
C ALA A 28 6.09 15.64 5.46
N CYS A 29 6.24 14.34 5.13
CA CYS A 29 7.05 13.41 5.92
C CYS A 29 8.54 13.80 5.94
N LEU A 30 9.12 14.16 4.79
CA LEU A 30 10.51 14.63 4.72
C LEU A 30 10.72 15.87 5.56
N SER A 31 9.81 16.84 5.47
CA SER A 31 9.86 18.05 6.29
C SER A 31 9.85 17.72 7.79
N LEU A 32 8.96 16.81 8.22
CA LEU A 32 8.91 16.35 9.61
C LEU A 32 10.24 15.72 10.04
N ILE A 33 10.80 14.83 9.22
CA ILE A 33 12.07 14.15 9.50
C ILE A 33 13.22 15.15 9.58
N VAL A 34 13.31 16.09 8.62
CA VAL A 34 14.39 17.10 8.57
C VAL A 34 14.31 18.06 9.76
N ILE A 35 13.13 18.54 10.13
CA ILE A 35 12.92 19.42 11.28
C ILE A 35 13.34 18.74 12.58
N ASN A 36 13.10 17.42 12.69
CA ASN A 36 13.41 16.62 13.87
C ASN A 36 14.64 15.72 13.69
N ILE A 37 15.57 16.09 12.80
CA ILE A 37 16.69 15.24 12.37
C ILE A 37 17.53 14.70 13.54
N GLN A 38 17.60 15.43 14.66
CA GLN A 38 18.32 15.02 15.86
C GLN A 38 17.75 13.73 16.49
N ARG A 39 16.47 13.43 16.28
CA ARG A 39 15.82 12.22 16.79
C ARG A 39 16.00 11.02 15.86
N LEU A 40 16.41 11.24 14.62
CA LEU A 40 16.53 10.18 13.60
C LEU A 40 17.52 9.08 14.01
N PRO A 41 18.75 9.36 14.49
CA PRO A 41 19.69 8.30 14.88
C PRO A 41 19.13 7.41 15.99
N HIS A 42 18.47 8.01 16.99
CA HIS A 42 17.86 7.29 18.10
C HIS A 42 16.70 6.41 17.61
N ALA A 43 15.85 6.93 16.75
CA ALA A 43 14.72 6.16 16.19
C ALA A 43 15.20 4.95 15.37
N VAL A 44 16.23 5.14 14.55
CA VAL A 44 16.85 4.04 13.80
C VAL A 44 17.46 3.01 14.73
N ALA A 45 18.25 3.43 15.74
CA ALA A 45 18.81 2.54 16.73
C ALA A 45 17.73 1.75 17.46
N LEU A 46 16.66 2.40 17.90
CA LEU A 46 15.53 1.77 18.57
C LEU A 46 14.87 0.70 17.72
N ILE A 47 14.64 0.96 16.41
CA ILE A 47 14.07 -0.03 15.48
C ILE A 47 14.95 -1.28 15.43
N PHE A 48 16.27 -1.11 15.27
CA PHE A 48 17.21 -2.23 15.22
C PHE A 48 17.32 -2.97 16.56
N GLU A 49 17.41 -2.25 17.68
CA GLU A 49 17.45 -2.84 19.01
C GLU A 49 16.21 -3.66 19.30
N GLN A 50 15.03 -3.14 19.00
CA GLN A 50 13.77 -3.86 19.24
C GLN A 50 13.60 -5.07 18.29
N ALA A 51 14.10 -4.97 17.06
CA ALA A 51 14.03 -6.07 16.11
C ALA A 51 14.98 -7.23 16.44
N PHE A 52 16.19 -6.91 16.97
CA PHE A 52 17.28 -7.89 17.14
C PHE A 52 17.72 -8.06 18.59
N SER A 53 17.08 -7.44 19.60
CA SER A 53 17.48 -7.59 20.98
C SER A 53 17.18 -8.99 21.51
N PHE A 54 18.14 -9.57 22.22
CA PHE A 54 17.94 -10.83 22.95
C PHE A 54 16.82 -10.74 24.00
N LYS A 55 16.47 -9.54 24.48
CA LYS A 55 15.31 -9.31 25.35
C LYS A 55 14.00 -9.54 24.62
N ALA A 56 13.90 -9.23 23.34
CA ALA A 56 12.74 -9.58 22.51
C ALA A 56 12.65 -11.10 22.29
N VAL A 57 13.79 -11.80 22.24
CA VAL A 57 13.88 -13.25 22.08
C VAL A 57 13.74 -13.99 23.42
N ALA A 58 14.35 -13.49 24.50
CA ALA A 58 14.41 -14.17 25.81
C ALA A 58 13.32 -13.73 26.79
N GLY A 59 12.77 -12.52 26.65
CA GLY A 59 11.72 -11.98 27.53
C GLY A 59 10.32 -11.99 26.91
N GLY A 60 10.23 -12.11 25.58
CA GLY A 60 8.99 -12.35 24.85
C GLY A 60 8.77 -13.85 24.68
N SER A 61 7.61 -14.35 25.07
CA SER A 61 7.25 -15.72 24.71
C SER A 61 7.32 -15.89 23.19
N LEU A 62 7.75 -17.05 22.69
CA LEU A 62 7.74 -17.38 21.25
C LEU A 62 6.46 -16.89 20.53
N PRO A 63 5.26 -16.97 21.12
CA PRO A 63 4.05 -16.39 20.55
C PRO A 63 4.15 -14.91 20.18
N THR A 64 4.86 -14.08 20.94
CA THR A 64 4.96 -12.63 20.68
C THR A 64 5.74 -12.32 19.39
N ILE A 65 6.81 -13.09 19.12
CA ILE A 65 7.60 -12.96 17.87
C ILE A 65 6.74 -13.37 16.68
N PHE A 66 6.02 -14.47 16.77
CA PHE A 66 5.11 -14.91 15.70
C PHE A 66 4.00 -13.90 15.43
N ILE A 67 3.41 -13.30 16.47
CA ILE A 67 2.40 -12.25 16.32
C ILE A 67 2.99 -11.03 15.63
N ALA A 68 4.20 -10.59 15.98
CA ALA A 68 4.87 -9.44 15.35
C ALA A 68 5.15 -9.72 13.86
N ILE A 69 5.70 -10.90 13.54
CA ILE A 69 5.93 -11.33 12.15
C ILE A 69 4.60 -11.40 11.41
N GLN A 70 3.58 -12.04 11.96
CA GLN A 70 2.26 -12.17 11.34
C GLN A 70 1.65 -10.80 11.04
N LYS A 71 1.67 -9.87 11.99
CA LYS A 71 1.12 -8.52 11.80
C LYS A 71 1.92 -7.72 10.77
N GLY A 72 3.25 -7.77 10.83
CA GLY A 72 4.12 -7.08 9.86
C GLY A 72 3.93 -7.61 8.44
N VAL A 73 3.95 -8.93 8.25
CA VAL A 73 3.73 -9.57 6.95
C VAL A 73 2.32 -9.27 6.42
N ALA A 74 1.29 -9.38 7.26
CA ALA A 74 -0.09 -9.11 6.85
C ALA A 74 -0.25 -7.67 6.36
N ARG A 75 0.32 -6.69 7.07
CA ARG A 75 0.25 -5.25 6.66
C ARG A 75 1.07 -4.97 5.41
N GLY A 76 2.27 -5.55 5.27
CA GLY A 76 3.09 -5.42 4.07
C GLY A 76 2.42 -6.01 2.83
N ILE A 77 1.84 -7.20 2.93
CA ILE A 77 1.07 -7.84 1.84
C ILE A 77 -0.14 -6.99 1.47
N PHE A 78 -0.87 -6.46 2.46
CA PHE A 78 -2.04 -5.64 2.24
C PHE A 78 -1.70 -4.35 1.46
N SER A 79 -0.65 -3.63 1.87
CA SER A 79 -0.24 -2.37 1.24
C SER A 79 0.22 -2.57 -0.21
N ASN A 80 1.03 -3.59 -0.46
CA ASN A 80 1.61 -3.87 -1.77
C ASN A 80 0.73 -4.68 -2.70
N GLU A 81 -0.37 -5.24 -2.20
CA GLU A 81 -1.19 -6.25 -2.90
C GLU A 81 -0.36 -7.47 -3.37
N SER A 82 0.81 -7.66 -2.77
CA SER A 82 1.78 -8.69 -3.18
C SER A 82 1.27 -10.09 -2.88
N GLY A 83 1.08 -10.89 -3.91
CA GLY A 83 0.59 -12.26 -3.76
C GLY A 83 -0.93 -12.38 -3.61
N LEU A 84 -1.69 -11.28 -3.58
CA LEU A 84 -3.16 -11.33 -3.47
C LEU A 84 -3.87 -11.61 -4.80
N GLY A 85 -3.21 -11.36 -5.95
CA GLY A 85 -3.82 -11.52 -7.26
C GLY A 85 -4.66 -10.33 -7.74
N SER A 86 -4.79 -9.27 -6.94
CA SER A 86 -5.50 -8.04 -7.30
C SER A 86 -4.70 -7.16 -8.26
N ALA A 87 -3.42 -6.92 -8.00
CA ALA A 87 -2.55 -6.11 -8.85
C ALA A 87 -2.50 -6.58 -10.32
N PRO A 88 -2.46 -7.89 -10.66
CA PRO A 88 -2.56 -8.37 -12.03
C PRO A 88 -3.84 -7.95 -12.76
N ILE A 89 -4.95 -7.71 -12.08
CA ILE A 89 -6.22 -7.28 -12.69
C ILE A 89 -6.06 -5.87 -13.28
N ALA A 90 -5.40 -4.95 -12.56
CA ALA A 90 -5.06 -3.64 -13.09
C ALA A 90 -4.00 -3.72 -14.18
N ALA A 91 -2.97 -4.55 -13.99
CA ALA A 91 -1.90 -4.74 -14.95
C ALA A 91 -2.40 -5.29 -16.30
N ALA A 92 -3.47 -6.10 -16.30
CA ALA A 92 -4.08 -6.61 -17.51
C ALA A 92 -4.69 -5.52 -18.41
N ALA A 93 -5.02 -4.35 -17.85
CA ALA A 93 -5.50 -3.20 -18.63
C ALA A 93 -4.38 -2.41 -19.32
N ALA A 94 -3.10 -2.74 -19.07
CA ALA A 94 -1.97 -2.03 -19.62
C ALA A 94 -1.83 -2.26 -21.12
N GLN A 95 -1.57 -1.17 -21.85
CA GLN A 95 -1.34 -1.21 -23.30
C GLN A 95 0.13 -1.51 -23.62
N THR A 96 0.55 -2.75 -23.37
CA THR A 96 1.90 -3.22 -23.69
C THR A 96 1.86 -4.60 -24.33
N LYS A 97 2.82 -4.86 -25.24
CA LYS A 97 3.01 -6.17 -25.87
C LYS A 97 4.01 -7.05 -25.10
N GLU A 98 4.66 -6.51 -24.10
CA GLU A 98 5.73 -7.19 -23.36
C GLU A 98 5.35 -7.30 -21.87
N PRO A 99 4.91 -8.50 -21.40
CA PRO A 99 4.50 -8.71 -20.00
C PRO A 99 5.57 -8.33 -18.98
N VAL A 100 6.84 -8.60 -19.29
CA VAL A 100 7.97 -8.27 -18.41
C VAL A 100 8.09 -6.76 -18.19
N ARG A 101 7.83 -5.95 -19.24
CA ARG A 101 7.83 -4.49 -19.11
C ARG A 101 6.77 -4.01 -18.12
N GLN A 102 5.58 -4.57 -18.19
CA GLN A 102 4.52 -4.25 -17.21
C GLN A 102 4.90 -4.69 -15.80
N GLY A 103 5.50 -5.86 -15.64
CA GLY A 103 6.00 -6.33 -14.35
C GLY A 103 7.02 -5.38 -13.73
N LEU A 104 7.96 -4.85 -14.52
CA LEU A 104 8.94 -3.85 -14.07
C LEU A 104 8.27 -2.54 -13.64
N VAL A 105 7.24 -2.09 -14.35
CA VAL A 105 6.47 -0.88 -13.97
C VAL A 105 5.73 -1.12 -12.65
N SER A 106 5.07 -2.27 -12.49
CA SER A 106 4.37 -2.62 -11.25
C SER A 106 5.32 -2.71 -10.04
N MET A 107 6.54 -3.22 -10.25
CA MET A 107 7.59 -3.26 -9.21
C MET A 107 7.97 -1.87 -8.70
N CYS A 108 7.98 -0.85 -9.57
CA CYS A 108 8.24 0.54 -9.15
C CYS A 108 7.17 1.03 -8.17
N GLY A 109 5.90 0.66 -8.37
CA GLY A 109 4.81 1.01 -7.45
C GLY A 109 5.05 0.44 -6.05
N THR A 110 5.36 -0.85 -5.96
CA THR A 110 5.70 -1.52 -4.70
C THR A 110 6.92 -0.90 -4.01
N PHE A 111 7.95 -0.52 -4.79
CA PHE A 111 9.13 0.16 -4.25
C PHE A 111 8.77 1.53 -3.64
N ILE A 112 7.99 2.34 -4.33
CA ILE A 112 7.56 3.66 -3.84
C ILE A 112 6.72 3.51 -2.58
N ASP A 113 5.75 2.60 -2.58
CA ASP A 113 4.88 2.36 -1.44
C ASP A 113 5.68 1.92 -0.20
N THR A 114 6.47 0.87 -0.32
CA THR A 114 7.12 0.26 0.85
C THR A 114 8.41 0.97 1.24
N ILE A 115 9.32 1.18 0.28
CA ILE A 115 10.65 1.71 0.61
C ILE A 115 10.60 3.22 0.86
N ILE A 116 9.71 3.95 0.19
CA ILE A 116 9.62 5.41 0.39
C ILE A 116 8.52 5.72 1.41
N VAL A 117 7.27 5.48 1.08
CA VAL A 117 6.12 5.96 1.87
C VAL A 117 6.04 5.28 3.24
N CYS A 118 6.07 3.95 3.29
CA CYS A 118 5.98 3.22 4.56
C CYS A 118 7.19 3.47 5.47
N THR A 119 8.41 3.55 4.92
CA THR A 119 9.61 3.83 5.70
C THR A 119 9.55 5.23 6.31
N MET A 120 9.14 6.24 5.54
CA MET A 120 9.03 7.62 6.04
C MET A 120 7.94 7.75 7.11
N THR A 121 6.81 7.09 6.90
CA THR A 121 5.71 7.05 7.88
C THR A 121 6.16 6.37 9.18
N GLY A 122 6.79 5.21 9.07
CA GLY A 122 7.32 4.47 10.22
C GLY A 122 8.36 5.28 11.00
N LEU A 123 9.30 5.92 10.30
CA LEU A 123 10.28 6.80 10.92
C LEU A 123 9.61 7.98 11.65
N ALA A 124 8.64 8.64 11.02
CA ALA A 124 7.91 9.74 11.65
C ALA A 124 7.21 9.29 12.94
N ILE A 125 6.56 8.13 12.94
CA ILE A 125 5.89 7.55 14.10
C ILE A 125 6.88 7.24 15.23
N VAL A 126 8.02 6.58 14.90
CA VAL A 126 9.02 6.18 15.90
C VAL A 126 9.77 7.39 16.45
N MET A 127 10.18 8.34 15.58
CA MET A 127 10.85 9.57 16.00
C MET A 127 10.02 10.39 16.97
N MET A 128 8.70 10.39 16.82
CA MET A 128 7.79 11.14 17.69
C MET A 128 7.27 10.33 18.89
N GLY A 129 7.63 9.04 19.01
CA GLY A 129 7.15 8.16 20.09
C GLY A 129 5.64 7.91 20.04
N SER A 130 5.02 8.09 18.90
CA SER A 130 3.56 8.06 18.76
C SER A 130 2.96 6.67 18.90
N TYR A 131 3.76 5.63 18.79
CA TYR A 131 3.34 4.23 18.96
C TYR A 131 3.03 3.87 20.43
N GLU A 132 3.52 4.64 21.40
CA GLU A 132 3.21 4.48 22.83
C GLU A 132 2.20 5.51 23.33
N ALA A 133 1.78 6.44 22.49
CA ALA A 133 0.92 7.53 22.90
C ALA A 133 -0.53 7.02 23.18
N ILE A 134 -1.11 7.56 24.25
CA ILE A 134 -2.46 7.23 24.70
C ILE A 134 -3.39 8.36 24.30
N ASN A 135 -4.53 8.01 23.72
CA ASN A 135 -5.58 8.96 23.40
C ASN A 135 -6.19 9.52 24.70
N PRO A 136 -6.10 10.83 24.96
CA PRO A 136 -6.56 11.43 26.22
C PRO A 136 -8.08 11.35 26.41
N VAL A 137 -8.83 11.13 25.32
CA VAL A 137 -10.30 11.05 25.38
C VAL A 137 -10.77 9.63 25.71
N THR A 138 -10.13 8.63 25.12
CA THR A 138 -10.57 7.23 25.25
C THR A 138 -9.77 6.46 26.30
N GLY A 139 -8.62 6.98 26.76
CA GLY A 139 -7.68 6.29 27.67
C GLY A 139 -7.02 5.06 27.06
N LYS A 140 -7.15 4.84 25.75
CA LYS A 140 -6.57 3.71 25.02
C LYS A 140 -5.41 4.17 24.13
N PRO A 141 -4.48 3.28 23.76
CA PRO A 141 -3.47 3.59 22.77
C PRO A 141 -4.12 4.09 21.46
N PHE A 142 -3.45 5.01 20.78
CA PHE A 142 -3.88 5.41 19.44
C PHE A 142 -3.84 4.23 18.47
N GLU A 143 -4.78 4.14 17.56
CA GLU A 143 -4.88 3.08 16.55
C GLU A 143 -4.96 3.64 15.13
N GLY A 144 -4.39 2.91 14.18
CA GLY A 144 -4.48 3.24 12.76
C GLY A 144 -3.96 4.63 12.44
N VAL A 145 -4.79 5.45 11.80
CA VAL A 145 -4.43 6.82 11.37
C VAL A 145 -4.18 7.79 12.52
N GLU A 146 -4.75 7.55 13.69
CA GLU A 146 -4.56 8.42 14.85
C GLU A 146 -3.09 8.48 15.27
N VAL A 147 -2.37 7.35 15.16
CA VAL A 147 -0.92 7.27 15.44
C VAL A 147 -0.13 8.22 14.52
N THR A 148 -0.43 8.19 13.23
CA THR A 148 0.22 9.07 12.25
C THR A 148 -0.15 10.53 12.47
N ASN A 149 -1.42 10.80 12.80
CA ASN A 149 -1.87 12.16 13.11
C ASN A 149 -1.17 12.73 14.34
N HIS A 150 -1.02 11.93 15.41
CA HIS A 150 -0.25 12.32 16.59
C HIS A 150 1.22 12.60 16.25
N ALA A 151 1.84 11.76 15.39
CA ALA A 151 3.21 11.99 14.93
C ALA A 151 3.37 13.31 14.18
N PHE A 152 2.42 13.64 13.30
CA PHE A 152 2.44 14.90 12.55
C PHE A 152 2.25 16.11 13.47
N GLN A 153 1.28 16.06 14.38
CA GLN A 153 1.03 17.14 15.33
C GLN A 153 2.23 17.38 16.26
N THR A 154 2.85 16.31 16.76
CA THR A 154 4.02 16.38 17.62
C THR A 154 5.27 16.84 16.86
N GLY A 155 5.47 16.33 15.63
CA GLY A 155 6.63 16.66 14.79
C GLY A 155 6.63 18.11 14.27
N PHE A 156 5.44 18.69 14.08
CA PHE A 156 5.24 20.09 13.70
C PHE A 156 4.72 20.95 14.86
N SER A 157 5.19 20.70 16.07
CA SER A 157 4.72 21.38 17.31
C SER A 157 4.84 22.91 17.29
N PHE A 158 5.64 23.48 16.39
CA PHE A 158 5.74 24.93 16.17
C PHE A 158 4.58 25.52 15.36
N LEU A 159 3.77 24.66 14.71
CA LEU A 159 2.56 25.06 14.00
C LEU A 159 1.31 24.78 14.85
N PRO A 160 0.22 25.54 14.66
CA PRO A 160 -1.06 25.16 15.23
C PRO A 160 -1.44 23.73 14.84
N SER A 161 -1.85 22.90 15.78
CA SER A 161 -2.11 21.45 15.59
C SER A 161 -3.09 21.13 14.45
N MET A 162 -3.94 22.10 14.11
CA MET A 162 -4.89 21.97 13.00
C MET A 162 -4.21 21.90 11.64
N ILE A 163 -3.05 22.54 11.44
CA ILE A 163 -2.36 22.59 10.13
C ILE A 163 -1.79 21.22 9.75
N PRO A 164 -0.94 20.55 10.57
CA PRO A 164 -0.46 19.21 10.27
C PRO A 164 -1.58 18.19 10.12
N ALA A 165 -2.60 18.26 10.97
CA ALA A 165 -3.78 17.41 10.89
C ALA A 165 -4.55 17.60 9.58
N PHE A 166 -4.72 18.84 9.11
CA PHE A 166 -5.37 19.12 7.84
C PHE A 166 -4.59 18.59 6.64
N ILE A 167 -3.27 18.78 6.61
CA ILE A 167 -2.41 18.23 5.54
C ILE A 167 -2.55 16.71 5.48
N LEU A 168 -2.45 16.03 6.61
CA LEU A 168 -2.61 14.58 6.67
C LEU A 168 -4.02 14.16 6.23
N MET A 169 -5.05 14.83 6.70
CA MET A 169 -6.44 14.56 6.34
C MET A 169 -6.65 14.65 4.83
N VAL A 170 -6.15 15.70 4.18
CA VAL A 170 -6.25 15.86 2.72
C VAL A 170 -5.56 14.70 1.99
N CYS A 171 -4.34 14.33 2.40
CA CYS A 171 -3.66 13.18 1.83
C CYS A 171 -4.47 11.89 2.00
N LEU A 172 -5.00 11.64 3.20
CA LEU A 172 -5.78 10.43 3.51
C LEU A 172 -7.09 10.36 2.70
N VAL A 173 -7.78 11.48 2.51
CA VAL A 173 -8.99 11.53 1.68
C VAL A 173 -8.67 11.11 0.25
N PHE A 174 -7.56 11.58 -0.32
CA PHE A 174 -7.15 11.19 -1.67
C PHE A 174 -6.68 9.72 -1.73
N PHE A 175 -5.91 9.25 -0.73
CA PHE A 175 -5.53 7.84 -0.63
C PHE A 175 -6.75 6.91 -0.56
N ALA A 176 -7.68 7.20 0.35
CA ALA A 176 -8.91 6.42 0.50
C ALA A 176 -9.75 6.44 -0.78
N PHE A 177 -9.92 7.62 -1.37
CA PHE A 177 -10.70 7.78 -2.59
C PHE A 177 -10.14 6.95 -3.75
N THR A 178 -8.83 7.02 -4.01
CA THR A 178 -8.19 6.26 -5.09
C THR A 178 -8.19 4.76 -4.83
N THR A 179 -8.04 4.34 -3.57
CA THR A 179 -8.14 2.94 -3.16
C THR A 179 -9.56 2.39 -3.39
N ILE A 180 -10.58 3.12 -2.99
CA ILE A 180 -11.99 2.76 -3.23
C ILE A 180 -12.25 2.56 -4.74
N LEU A 181 -11.74 3.45 -5.58
CA LEU A 181 -11.88 3.35 -7.03
C LEU A 181 -11.17 2.11 -7.60
N GLY A 182 -9.95 1.84 -7.14
CA GLY A 182 -9.15 0.69 -7.56
C GLY A 182 -9.81 -0.64 -7.19
N TRP A 183 -10.21 -0.79 -5.95
CA TRP A 183 -10.86 -2.02 -5.48
C TRP A 183 -12.23 -2.27 -6.10
N ASN A 184 -13.00 -1.20 -6.38
CA ASN A 184 -14.23 -1.35 -7.16
C ASN A 184 -13.94 -1.93 -8.55
N TYR A 185 -12.90 -1.44 -9.22
CA TYR A 185 -12.51 -1.94 -10.54
C TYR A 185 -12.14 -3.43 -10.50
N TYR A 186 -11.34 -3.86 -9.50
CA TYR A 186 -10.98 -5.26 -9.34
C TYR A 186 -12.21 -6.14 -9.20
N GLY A 187 -13.12 -5.78 -8.32
CA GLY A 187 -14.35 -6.53 -8.13
C GLY A 187 -15.26 -6.55 -9.37
N GLU A 188 -15.38 -5.44 -10.12
CA GLU A 188 -16.12 -5.41 -11.39
C GLU A 188 -15.54 -6.40 -12.39
N ARG A 189 -14.21 -6.47 -12.56
CA ARG A 189 -13.56 -7.43 -13.45
C ARG A 189 -13.81 -8.87 -13.03
N CYS A 190 -13.80 -9.16 -11.74
CA CYS A 190 -14.16 -10.47 -11.21
C CYS A 190 -15.63 -10.83 -11.51
N MET A 191 -16.55 -9.89 -11.31
CA MET A 191 -17.98 -10.11 -11.60
C MET A 191 -18.23 -10.30 -13.09
N GLU A 192 -17.58 -9.53 -13.95
CA GLU A 192 -17.65 -9.73 -15.40
C GLU A 192 -17.17 -11.11 -15.81
N TYR A 193 -16.06 -11.57 -15.25
CA TYR A 193 -15.54 -12.90 -15.53
C TYR A 193 -16.48 -14.01 -15.07
N LEU A 194 -16.97 -13.94 -13.84
CA LEU A 194 -17.83 -14.98 -13.25
C LEU A 194 -19.21 -15.08 -13.91
N PHE A 195 -19.75 -13.96 -14.37
CA PHE A 195 -21.12 -13.89 -14.93
C PHE A 195 -21.15 -13.57 -16.43
N ASN A 196 -20.10 -13.97 -17.17
CA ASN A 196 -20.01 -13.80 -18.63
C ASN A 196 -20.36 -12.39 -19.11
N SER A 197 -19.81 -11.36 -18.43
CA SER A 197 -20.02 -9.95 -18.76
C SER A 197 -21.48 -9.47 -18.69
N ASN A 198 -22.30 -10.09 -17.84
CA ASN A 198 -23.68 -9.65 -17.62
C ASN A 198 -23.70 -8.30 -16.89
N MET A 199 -23.98 -7.23 -17.64
CA MET A 199 -23.99 -5.86 -17.14
C MET A 199 -25.00 -5.61 -16.01
N LYS A 200 -26.10 -6.38 -15.94
CA LYS A 200 -27.07 -6.26 -14.83
C LYS A 200 -26.42 -6.68 -13.50
N VAL A 201 -25.66 -7.77 -13.52
CA VAL A 201 -24.93 -8.25 -12.32
C VAL A 201 -23.84 -7.27 -11.91
N VAL A 202 -23.10 -6.73 -12.86
CA VAL A 202 -22.09 -5.71 -12.60
C VAL A 202 -22.70 -4.46 -11.97
N MET A 203 -23.86 -4.02 -12.43
CA MET A 203 -24.58 -2.88 -11.85
C MET A 203 -25.02 -3.14 -10.41
N VAL A 204 -25.57 -4.34 -10.13
CA VAL A 204 -25.93 -4.74 -8.75
C VAL A 204 -24.68 -4.71 -7.85
N TYR A 205 -23.56 -5.27 -8.32
CA TYR A 205 -22.30 -5.22 -7.60
C TYR A 205 -21.87 -3.78 -7.27
N ARG A 206 -21.94 -2.85 -8.24
CA ARG A 206 -21.60 -1.42 -8.01
C ARG A 206 -22.43 -0.79 -6.89
N TYR A 207 -23.74 -1.04 -6.90
CA TYR A 207 -24.61 -0.52 -5.85
C TYR A 207 -24.30 -1.12 -4.48
N LEU A 208 -24.07 -2.43 -4.41
CA LEU A 208 -23.67 -3.10 -3.18
C LEU A 208 -22.31 -2.60 -2.67
N TYR A 209 -21.36 -2.36 -3.57
CA TYR A 209 -20.06 -1.79 -3.23
C TYR A 209 -20.19 -0.37 -2.66
N ILE A 210 -20.98 0.50 -3.28
CA ILE A 210 -21.23 1.86 -2.80
C ILE A 210 -21.89 1.81 -1.41
N LEU A 211 -22.84 0.91 -1.21
CA LEU A 211 -23.49 0.71 0.08
C LEU A 211 -22.48 0.24 1.15
N ALA A 212 -21.59 -0.68 0.80
CA ALA A 212 -20.53 -1.15 1.71
C ALA A 212 -19.56 -0.01 2.10
N VAL A 213 -19.19 0.85 1.14
CA VAL A 213 -18.37 2.05 1.41
C VAL A 213 -19.09 3.01 2.36
N PHE A 214 -20.40 3.15 2.23
CA PHE A 214 -21.20 4.00 3.13
C PHE A 214 -21.30 3.42 4.55
N ILE A 215 -21.38 2.09 4.67
CA ILE A 215 -21.49 1.39 5.96
C ILE A 215 -20.15 1.32 6.69
N GLY A 216 -19.05 1.23 5.94
CA GLY A 216 -17.70 1.04 6.49
C GLY A 216 -17.33 1.95 7.67
N PRO A 217 -17.56 3.28 7.60
CA PRO A 217 -17.23 4.19 8.69
C PRO A 217 -17.99 3.96 10.02
N TYR A 218 -19.07 3.21 9.99
CA TYR A 218 -19.84 2.84 11.19
C TYR A 218 -19.35 1.55 11.86
N MET A 219 -18.43 0.84 11.21
CA MET A 219 -17.82 -0.37 11.76
C MET A 219 -16.63 -0.04 12.66
N THR A 220 -16.34 -0.92 13.61
CA THR A 220 -15.11 -0.79 14.41
C THR A 220 -13.87 -1.09 13.57
N VAL A 221 -12.77 -0.40 13.83
CA VAL A 221 -11.49 -0.59 13.12
C VAL A 221 -11.04 -2.06 13.19
N SER A 222 -11.17 -2.69 14.36
CA SER A 222 -10.82 -4.11 14.54
C SER A 222 -11.66 -5.04 13.67
N ALA A 223 -12.98 -4.83 13.56
CA ALA A 223 -13.85 -5.64 12.72
C ALA A 223 -13.48 -5.52 11.23
N VAL A 224 -13.22 -4.29 10.76
CA VAL A 224 -12.80 -4.05 9.36
C VAL A 224 -11.49 -4.76 9.06
N TRP A 225 -10.49 -4.66 9.94
CA TRP A 225 -9.22 -5.34 9.75
C TRP A 225 -9.34 -6.86 9.79
N THR A 226 -10.17 -7.41 10.66
CA THR A 226 -10.39 -8.87 10.73
C THR A 226 -11.02 -9.39 9.43
N ILE A 227 -12.03 -8.70 8.92
CA ILE A 227 -12.67 -9.05 7.64
C ILE A 227 -11.65 -8.94 6.49
N ALA A 228 -10.89 -7.87 6.42
CA ALA A 228 -9.87 -7.67 5.41
C ALA A 228 -8.79 -8.77 5.43
N ASP A 229 -8.30 -9.16 6.61
CA ASP A 229 -7.30 -10.21 6.77
C ASP A 229 -7.82 -11.58 6.31
N ILE A 230 -9.08 -11.91 6.59
CA ILE A 230 -9.72 -13.14 6.13
C ILE A 230 -9.77 -13.18 4.60
N PHE A 231 -10.30 -12.13 3.97
CA PHE A 231 -10.42 -12.09 2.51
C PHE A 231 -9.07 -12.03 1.81
N ASN A 232 -8.09 -11.33 2.36
CA ASN A 232 -6.72 -11.32 1.82
C ASN A 232 -6.10 -12.73 1.87
N GLY A 233 -6.29 -13.48 2.96
CA GLY A 233 -5.84 -14.86 3.05
C GLY A 233 -6.48 -15.75 2.00
N LEU A 234 -7.80 -15.61 1.79
CA LEU A 234 -8.55 -16.35 0.77
C LEU A 234 -8.11 -15.99 -0.66
N MET A 235 -7.75 -14.74 -0.92
CA MET A 235 -7.24 -14.29 -2.22
C MET A 235 -5.81 -14.75 -2.47
N ALA A 236 -4.95 -14.71 -1.45
CA ALA A 236 -3.55 -15.08 -1.56
C ALA A 236 -3.35 -16.56 -1.93
N LEU A 237 -4.14 -17.45 -1.36
CA LEU A 237 -3.95 -18.89 -1.50
C LEU A 237 -4.03 -19.38 -2.97
N PRO A 238 -5.10 -19.10 -3.75
CA PRO A 238 -5.17 -19.50 -5.16
C PRO A 238 -4.13 -18.78 -6.03
N ASN A 239 -3.84 -17.51 -5.73
CA ASN A 239 -2.86 -16.76 -6.49
C ASN A 239 -1.43 -17.27 -6.29
N LEU A 240 -1.03 -17.64 -5.08
CA LEU A 240 0.28 -18.24 -4.80
C LEU A 240 0.46 -19.57 -5.54
N ILE A 241 -0.58 -20.41 -5.60
CA ILE A 241 -0.56 -21.64 -6.38
C ILE A 241 -0.32 -21.33 -7.87
N ALA A 242 -1.03 -20.34 -8.43
CA ALA A 242 -0.86 -19.92 -9.81
C ALA A 242 0.55 -19.37 -10.09
N LEU A 243 1.10 -18.54 -9.20
CA LEU A 243 2.46 -18.00 -9.32
C LEU A 243 3.52 -19.07 -9.30
N LEU A 244 3.39 -20.08 -8.43
CA LEU A 244 4.31 -21.22 -8.38
C LEU A 244 4.25 -22.04 -9.68
N ALA A 245 3.04 -22.31 -10.18
CA ALA A 245 2.86 -23.02 -11.44
C ALA A 245 3.43 -22.27 -12.66
N LEU A 246 3.31 -20.94 -12.67
CA LEU A 246 3.79 -20.08 -13.77
C LEU A 246 5.25 -19.64 -13.62
N SER A 247 5.93 -19.98 -12.53
CA SER A 247 7.30 -19.50 -12.22
C SER A 247 8.30 -19.79 -13.34
N GLY A 248 8.21 -20.96 -13.99
CA GLY A 248 9.05 -21.34 -15.12
C GLY A 248 8.81 -20.47 -16.36
N VAL A 249 7.56 -20.12 -16.65
CA VAL A 249 7.19 -19.24 -17.77
C VAL A 249 7.72 -17.83 -17.52
N ILE A 250 7.50 -17.30 -16.31
CA ILE A 250 7.96 -15.97 -15.90
C ILE A 250 9.50 -15.88 -16.03
N SER A 251 10.21 -16.85 -15.51
CA SER A 251 11.68 -16.90 -15.59
C SER A 251 12.18 -16.92 -17.05
N LYS A 252 11.57 -17.72 -17.92
CA LYS A 252 11.92 -17.81 -19.33
C LYS A 252 11.68 -16.50 -20.07
N ASP A 253 10.55 -15.88 -19.87
CA ASP A 253 10.19 -14.63 -20.53
C ASP A 253 11.05 -13.46 -20.04
N THR A 254 11.35 -13.41 -18.74
CA THR A 254 12.25 -12.42 -18.15
C THR A 254 13.66 -12.55 -18.74
N ARG A 255 14.21 -13.75 -18.83
CA ARG A 255 15.55 -13.99 -19.45
C ARG A 255 15.56 -13.56 -20.92
N ARG A 256 14.52 -13.87 -21.68
CA ARG A 256 14.40 -13.45 -23.08
C ARG A 256 14.35 -11.93 -23.23
N TYR A 257 13.58 -11.27 -22.38
CA TYR A 257 13.47 -9.81 -22.36
C TYR A 257 14.82 -9.15 -22.06
N VAL A 258 15.49 -9.57 -21.00
CA VAL A 258 16.81 -9.05 -20.60
C VAL A 258 17.85 -9.28 -21.70
N ALA A 259 17.90 -10.46 -22.32
CA ALA A 259 18.82 -10.77 -23.41
C ALA A 259 18.58 -9.87 -24.64
N LYS A 260 17.33 -9.65 -25.03
CA LYS A 260 16.94 -8.75 -26.13
C LYS A 260 17.46 -7.33 -25.91
N TYR A 261 17.23 -6.75 -24.73
CA TYR A 261 17.64 -5.38 -24.42
C TYR A 261 19.15 -5.23 -24.19
N SER A 262 19.81 -6.22 -23.60
CA SER A 262 21.28 -6.23 -23.46
C SER A 262 21.98 -6.28 -24.83
N ARG A 263 21.45 -7.07 -25.76
CA ARG A 263 21.97 -7.16 -27.14
C ARG A 263 21.78 -5.84 -27.90
N ALA A 264 20.59 -5.22 -27.79
CA ALA A 264 20.31 -3.92 -28.42
C ALA A 264 21.22 -2.82 -27.87
N LYS A 265 21.46 -2.78 -26.56
CA LYS A 265 22.38 -1.80 -25.94
C LYS A 265 23.81 -1.99 -26.42
N ARG A 266 24.27 -3.23 -26.63
CA ARG A 266 25.61 -3.53 -27.14
C ARG A 266 25.76 -3.07 -28.61
N ILE A 267 24.75 -3.32 -29.44
CA ILE A 267 24.76 -2.89 -30.87
C ILE A 267 24.78 -1.34 -30.94
N ASN A 268 23.91 -0.66 -30.17
CA ASN A 268 23.89 0.81 -30.17
C ASN A 268 25.22 1.42 -29.68
N LYS A 269 25.95 0.75 -28.77
CA LYS A 269 27.28 1.21 -28.34
C LYS A 269 28.33 1.05 -29.45
N LEU A 270 28.24 0.00 -30.26
CA LEU A 270 29.15 -0.24 -31.39
C LEU A 270 28.89 0.70 -32.58
N VAL A 271 27.65 1.13 -32.77
CA VAL A 271 27.29 2.08 -33.85
C VAL A 271 27.65 3.53 -33.49
N ARG A 272 27.83 3.85 -32.21
CA ARG A 272 28.21 5.19 -31.72
C ARG A 272 29.71 5.35 -31.46
N ALA A 273 30.48 4.28 -31.54
CA ALA A 273 31.96 4.26 -31.49
C ALA A 273 32.57 4.24 -32.88
#